data_a0bf3e16056f485633e2ba70c9eb0f3f
#
_entry.id   a0bf3e16056f485633e2ba70c9eb0f3f
#
_cell.length_a   1.000
_cell.length_b   1.000
_cell.length_c   1.000
_cell.angle_alpha   90.00
_cell.angle_beta   90.00
_cell.angle_gamma   90.00
#
_symmetry.space_group_name_H-M   'P 1'
#
loop_
_entity.id
_entity.type
_entity.pdbx_description
1 polymer ?
#
loop_
_entity_poly.entity_id
_entity_poly.type
_entity_poly.pdbx_seq_one_letter_code
_entity_poly.pdbx_strand_id
1 'polypeptide(L)'
;YGLELVGSLDIFKWWNINGSINFFRSITVGDWNDRHYATDSYNTFARVVTKFRIKNVCDLQLTGRYMGPREEPLGYRDANYWCDFAASRDVFNKNATISLNIRDVFGSRQHGGESWNDNFWKYSESTWSTTTVTLNFNYPINQQQQKRRMPMDNGGDNYEGEGGEMEY
;
A
#
# COMPACT_ATOMS: atom_id res chain seq x y z
N TYR A 1 0.17 -20.67 -7.33
CA TYR A 1 -0.48 -19.98 -8.42
C TYR A 1 -1.60 -19.08 -7.90
N GLY A 2 -1.88 -17.98 -8.61
CA GLY A 2 -2.90 -17.03 -8.20
C GLY A 2 -3.27 -16.05 -9.29
N LEU A 3 -4.20 -15.17 -8.97
CA LEU A 3 -4.69 -14.09 -9.81
C LEU A 3 -4.57 -12.77 -9.04
N GLU A 4 -3.96 -11.79 -9.66
CA GLU A 4 -3.94 -10.42 -9.18
C GLU A 4 -4.65 -9.51 -10.17
N LEU A 5 -5.60 -8.74 -9.69
CA LEU A 5 -6.31 -7.72 -10.45
C LEU A 5 -5.99 -6.36 -9.82
N VAL A 6 -5.50 -5.43 -10.63
CA VAL A 6 -5.22 -4.05 -10.22
C VAL A 6 -5.95 -3.11 -11.16
N GLY A 7 -6.64 -2.14 -10.61
CA GLY A 7 -7.38 -1.16 -11.38
C GLY A 7 -7.31 0.23 -10.80
N SER A 8 -7.39 1.22 -11.68
CA SER A 8 -7.52 2.64 -11.34
C SER A 8 -8.59 3.26 -12.23
N LEU A 9 -9.49 4.01 -11.62
CA LEU A 9 -10.60 4.66 -12.30
C LEU A 9 -10.74 6.10 -11.80
N ASP A 10 -10.69 7.03 -12.72
CA ASP A 10 -11.07 8.43 -12.49
C ASP A 10 -12.56 8.60 -12.82
N ILE A 11 -13.42 8.60 -11.79
CA ILE A 11 -14.88 8.77 -11.98
C ILE A 11 -15.15 10.22 -12.39
N PHE A 12 -14.49 11.15 -11.72
CA PHE A 12 -14.51 12.56 -12.04
C PHE A 12 -13.10 13.15 -11.86
N LYS A 13 -12.85 14.35 -12.35
CA LYS A 13 -11.56 15.07 -12.18
C LYS A 13 -11.16 15.25 -10.70
N TRP A 14 -12.13 15.16 -9.81
CA TRP A 14 -11.95 15.31 -8.36
C TRP A 14 -12.13 14.01 -7.59
N TRP A 15 -12.52 12.90 -8.24
CA TRP A 15 -12.72 11.61 -7.60
C TRP A 15 -12.03 10.47 -8.34
N ASN A 16 -11.05 9.88 -7.67
CA ASN A 16 -10.28 8.73 -8.16
C ASN A 16 -10.45 7.53 -7.22
N ILE A 17 -10.56 6.34 -7.80
CA ILE A 17 -10.57 5.07 -7.07
C ILE A 17 -9.46 4.19 -7.61
N ASN A 18 -8.65 3.63 -6.71
CA ASN A 18 -7.67 2.61 -7.02
C ASN A 18 -7.98 1.37 -6.20
N GLY A 19 -7.90 0.20 -6.82
CA GLY A 19 -8.18 -1.05 -6.16
C GLY A 19 -7.23 -2.14 -6.61
N SER A 20 -6.96 -3.07 -5.72
CA SER A 20 -6.31 -4.34 -6.02
C SER A 20 -6.98 -5.47 -5.27
N ILE A 21 -7.08 -6.60 -5.93
CA ILE A 21 -7.51 -7.85 -5.33
C ILE A 21 -6.54 -8.95 -5.75
N ASN A 22 -6.07 -9.70 -4.76
CA ASN A 22 -5.18 -10.82 -4.94
C ASN A 22 -5.86 -12.07 -4.41
N PHE A 23 -5.93 -13.10 -5.22
CA PHE A 23 -6.41 -14.41 -4.85
C PHE A 23 -5.36 -15.44 -5.27
N PHE A 24 -4.82 -16.19 -4.31
CA PHE A 24 -3.80 -17.18 -4.62
C PHE A 24 -3.88 -18.40 -3.69
N ARG A 25 -3.49 -19.53 -4.25
CA ARG A 25 -3.28 -20.77 -3.52
C ARG A 25 -1.83 -20.86 -3.09
N SER A 26 -1.59 -21.10 -1.82
CA SER A 26 -0.27 -21.40 -1.26
C SER A 26 -0.24 -22.81 -0.71
N ILE A 27 0.80 -23.55 -1.07
CA ILE A 27 1.09 -24.87 -0.53
C ILE A 27 2.35 -24.73 0.30
N THR A 28 2.25 -25.01 1.58
CA THR A 28 3.38 -24.99 2.51
C THR A 28 3.65 -26.42 2.97
N VAL A 29 4.87 -26.87 2.76
CA VAL A 29 5.32 -28.21 3.17
C VAL A 29 6.61 -28.07 3.96
N GLY A 30 6.70 -28.77 5.07
CA GLY A 30 7.91 -28.78 5.91
C GLY A 30 7.94 -29.99 6.83
N ASP A 31 9.14 -30.44 7.16
CA ASP A 31 9.37 -31.53 8.09
C ASP A 31 10.07 -30.98 9.34
N TRP A 32 9.58 -31.34 10.52
CA TRP A 32 10.19 -30.99 11.79
C TRP A 32 9.93 -32.05 12.84
N ASN A 33 10.97 -32.51 13.51
CA ASN A 33 10.92 -33.59 14.52
C ASN A 33 10.20 -34.84 14.04
N ASP A 34 10.60 -35.38 12.88
CA ASP A 34 10.02 -36.56 12.23
C ASP A 34 8.53 -36.46 11.87
N ARG A 35 8.02 -35.22 11.84
CA ARG A 35 6.64 -34.95 11.44
C ARG A 35 6.61 -34.15 10.15
N HIS A 36 5.69 -34.54 9.29
CA HIS A 36 5.40 -33.87 8.04
C HIS A 36 4.23 -32.91 8.23
N TYR A 37 4.45 -31.65 7.93
CA TYR A 37 3.44 -30.58 7.96
C TYR A 37 3.15 -30.15 6.53
N ALA A 38 1.88 -30.24 6.14
CA ALA A 38 1.44 -29.79 4.84
C ALA A 38 0.17 -28.96 5.00
N THR A 39 0.11 -27.82 4.34
CA THR A 39 -1.07 -26.96 4.31
C THR A 39 -1.30 -26.48 2.89
N ASP A 40 -2.53 -26.55 2.46
CA ASP A 40 -3.00 -26.05 1.17
C ASP A 40 -4.07 -24.99 1.43
N SER A 41 -3.69 -23.74 1.28
CA SER A 41 -4.50 -22.60 1.68
C SER A 41 -4.81 -21.67 0.51
N TYR A 42 -6.06 -21.22 0.44
CA TYR A 42 -6.49 -20.16 -0.45
C TYR A 42 -6.47 -18.82 0.30
N ASN A 43 -5.74 -17.87 -0.24
CA ASN A 43 -5.53 -16.56 0.36
C ASN A 43 -6.17 -15.49 -0.48
N THR A 44 -6.84 -14.54 0.17
CA THR A 44 -7.47 -13.39 -0.47
C THR A 44 -7.02 -12.11 0.20
N PHE A 45 -6.53 -11.15 -0.59
CA PHE A 45 -6.23 -9.80 -0.15
C PHE A 45 -6.94 -8.82 -1.05
N ALA A 46 -7.61 -7.84 -0.47
CA ALA A 46 -8.19 -6.74 -1.22
C ALA A 46 -7.81 -5.40 -0.58
N ARG A 47 -7.58 -4.41 -1.43
CA ARG A 47 -7.34 -3.03 -1.04
C ARG A 47 -8.09 -2.10 -1.98
N VAL A 48 -8.80 -1.14 -1.41
CA VAL A 48 -9.45 -0.07 -2.15
C VAL A 48 -9.03 1.26 -1.56
N VAL A 49 -8.60 2.18 -2.41
CA VAL A 49 -8.27 3.55 -2.04
C VAL A 49 -9.14 4.48 -2.86
N THR A 50 -9.94 5.29 -2.21
CA THR A 50 -10.70 6.36 -2.86
C THR A 50 -10.17 7.71 -2.42
N LYS A 51 -9.96 8.62 -3.38
CA LYS A 51 -9.42 9.96 -3.18
C LYS A 51 -10.39 11.01 -3.74
N PHE A 52 -10.66 12.01 -2.94
CA PHE A 52 -11.45 13.16 -3.31
C PHE A 52 -10.61 14.42 -3.21
N ARG A 53 -10.42 15.12 -4.32
CA ARG A 53 -9.70 16.40 -4.39
C ARG A 53 -10.71 17.54 -4.50
N ILE A 54 -11.04 18.12 -3.37
CA ILE A 54 -11.98 19.24 -3.31
C ILE A 54 -11.18 20.54 -3.52
N LYS A 55 -11.22 21.05 -4.75
CA LYS A 55 -10.42 22.20 -5.16
C LYS A 55 -10.54 23.35 -4.15
N ASN A 56 -9.40 23.89 -3.72
CA ASN A 56 -9.26 24.98 -2.75
C ASN A 56 -9.81 24.71 -1.34
N VAL A 57 -10.23 23.48 -1.04
CA VAL A 57 -10.75 23.11 0.27
C VAL A 57 -9.83 22.09 0.95
N CYS A 58 -9.82 20.84 0.49
CA CYS A 58 -9.01 19.77 1.08
C CYS A 58 -8.94 18.57 0.15
N ASP A 59 -7.97 17.71 0.41
CA ASP A 59 -7.89 16.37 -0.16
C ASP A 59 -8.31 15.35 0.91
N LEU A 60 -9.21 14.44 0.53
CA LEU A 60 -9.67 13.36 1.39
C LEU A 60 -9.27 12.02 0.79
N GLN A 61 -8.94 11.06 1.64
CA GLN A 61 -8.65 9.69 1.24
C GLN A 61 -9.27 8.71 2.22
N LEU A 62 -9.95 7.70 1.68
CA LEU A 62 -10.35 6.50 2.42
C LEU A 62 -9.56 5.30 1.87
N THR A 63 -9.11 4.45 2.77
CA THR A 63 -8.40 3.22 2.41
C THR A 63 -9.03 2.05 3.14
N GLY A 64 -9.76 1.22 2.40
CA GLY A 64 -10.28 -0.05 2.89
C GLY A 64 -9.29 -1.19 2.60
N ARG A 65 -9.13 -2.11 3.54
CA ARG A 65 -8.33 -3.33 3.39
C ARG A 65 -9.09 -4.52 3.93
N TYR A 66 -8.94 -5.63 3.25
CA TYR A 66 -9.48 -6.92 3.62
C TYR A 66 -8.41 -7.98 3.46
N MET A 67 -8.26 -8.82 4.46
CA MET A 67 -7.44 -10.03 4.44
C MET A 67 -8.38 -11.19 4.74
N GLY A 68 -8.53 -12.10 3.78
CA GLY A 68 -9.36 -13.28 3.94
C GLY A 68 -8.81 -14.24 4.99
N PRO A 69 -9.63 -15.17 5.46
CA PRO A 69 -9.19 -16.23 6.33
C PRO A 69 -8.19 -17.13 5.60
N ARG A 70 -7.31 -17.78 6.35
CA ARG A 70 -6.31 -18.67 5.77
C ARG A 70 -5.92 -19.79 6.71
N GLU A 71 -5.59 -20.93 6.13
CA GLU A 71 -5.02 -22.05 6.85
C GLU A 71 -3.50 -21.91 6.98
N GLU A 72 -2.97 -22.27 8.13
CA GLU A 72 -1.55 -22.35 8.46
C GLU A 72 -1.22 -23.81 8.88
N PRO A 73 0.04 -24.26 8.77
CA PRO A 73 0.38 -25.67 9.07
C PRO A 73 -0.05 -26.18 10.46
N LEU A 74 -0.16 -25.28 11.41
CA LEU A 74 -0.57 -25.57 12.79
C LEU A 74 -1.70 -24.66 13.26
N GLY A 75 -2.58 -24.22 12.34
CA GLY A 75 -3.62 -23.32 12.75
C GLY A 75 -4.46 -22.74 11.61
N TYR A 76 -5.29 -21.80 12.01
CA TYR A 76 -6.19 -21.07 11.14
C TYR A 76 -6.21 -19.60 11.55
N ARG A 77 -6.21 -18.69 10.57
CA ARG A 77 -6.35 -17.26 10.78
C ARG A 77 -7.69 -16.76 10.32
N ASP A 78 -8.35 -16.02 11.16
CA ASP A 78 -9.62 -15.38 10.85
C ASP A 78 -9.43 -14.24 9.84
N ALA A 79 -10.51 -13.89 9.16
CA ALA A 79 -10.54 -12.73 8.29
C ALA A 79 -10.32 -11.44 9.08
N ASN A 80 -9.62 -10.50 8.47
CA ASN A 80 -9.37 -9.20 9.07
C ASN A 80 -9.67 -8.09 8.07
N TYR A 81 -10.33 -7.02 8.51
CA TYR A 81 -10.64 -5.87 7.68
C TYR A 81 -10.59 -4.58 8.49
N TRP A 82 -10.18 -3.52 7.86
CA TRP A 82 -10.15 -2.19 8.49
C TRP A 82 -10.20 -1.07 7.46
N CYS A 83 -10.53 0.12 7.93
CA CYS A 83 -10.61 1.32 7.13
C CYS A 83 -9.81 2.45 7.77
N ASP A 84 -8.96 3.08 6.98
CA ASP A 84 -8.20 4.26 7.37
C ASP A 84 -8.76 5.49 6.63
N PHE A 85 -8.79 6.63 7.30
CA PHE A 85 -9.16 7.93 6.74
C PHE A 85 -8.02 8.90 6.82
N ALA A 86 -7.82 9.69 5.78
CA ALA A 86 -6.90 10.81 5.77
C ALA A 86 -7.55 12.04 5.16
N ALA A 87 -7.27 13.19 5.75
CA ALA A 87 -7.65 14.49 5.21
C ALA A 87 -6.42 15.40 5.24
N SER A 88 -6.21 16.18 4.17
CA SER A 88 -5.12 17.16 4.13
C SER A 88 -5.58 18.45 3.49
N ARG A 89 -5.00 19.55 3.96
CA ARG A 89 -5.27 20.89 3.45
C ARG A 89 -3.99 21.70 3.45
N ASP A 90 -3.75 22.35 2.32
CA ASP A 90 -2.73 23.37 2.24
C ASP A 90 -3.21 24.68 2.87
N VAL A 91 -2.37 25.28 3.69
CA VAL A 91 -2.59 26.53 4.40
C VAL A 91 -1.45 27.50 4.11
N PHE A 92 -1.60 28.77 4.53
CA PHE A 92 -0.60 29.82 4.31
C PHE A 92 -0.15 29.96 2.84
N ASN A 93 -1.11 30.07 1.91
CA ASN A 93 -0.84 30.14 0.48
C ASN A 93 0.00 28.96 -0.07
N LYS A 94 -0.27 27.73 0.43
CA LYS A 94 0.43 26.49 0.11
C LYS A 94 1.87 26.40 0.67
N ASN A 95 2.22 27.27 1.60
CA ASN A 95 3.51 27.19 2.28
C ASN A 95 3.51 26.18 3.45
N ALA A 96 2.35 25.72 3.88
CA ALA A 96 2.23 24.68 4.89
C ALA A 96 1.09 23.73 4.57
N THR A 97 1.16 22.53 5.12
CA THR A 97 0.13 21.51 4.98
C THR A 97 -0.27 20.99 6.36
N ILE A 98 -1.57 20.98 6.64
CA ILE A 98 -2.14 20.29 7.80
C ILE A 98 -2.73 18.98 7.30
N SER A 99 -2.42 17.86 7.98
CA SER A 99 -3.01 16.57 7.67
C SER A 99 -3.50 15.86 8.92
N LEU A 100 -4.72 15.34 8.82
CA LEU A 100 -5.36 14.50 9.81
C LEU A 100 -5.37 13.06 9.27
N ASN A 101 -4.87 12.12 10.06
CA ASN A 101 -4.92 10.70 9.74
C ASN A 101 -5.64 9.96 10.86
N ILE A 102 -6.65 9.19 10.51
CA ILE A 102 -7.39 8.32 11.41
C ILE A 102 -7.17 6.90 10.94
N ARG A 103 -6.47 6.11 11.74
CA ARG A 103 -6.23 4.69 11.46
C ARG A 103 -7.33 3.88 12.12
N ASP A 104 -7.83 2.89 11.38
CA ASP A 104 -8.87 1.98 11.84
C ASP A 104 -10.10 2.73 12.41
N VAL A 105 -10.77 3.46 11.52
CA VAL A 105 -11.91 4.35 11.85
C VAL A 105 -13.02 3.60 12.61
N PHE A 106 -13.22 2.31 12.31
CA PHE A 106 -14.28 1.51 12.90
C PHE A 106 -13.83 0.65 14.07
N GLY A 107 -12.53 0.65 14.42
CA GLY A 107 -11.99 -0.24 15.44
C GLY A 107 -12.13 -1.73 15.11
N SER A 108 -12.14 -2.06 13.82
CA SER A 108 -12.45 -3.40 13.33
C SER A 108 -11.23 -4.29 13.12
N ARG A 109 -10.03 -3.77 13.33
CA ARG A 109 -8.79 -4.49 13.14
C ARG A 109 -8.55 -5.48 14.26
N GLN A 110 -8.93 -6.73 14.03
CA GLN A 110 -8.78 -7.83 14.96
C GLN A 110 -7.90 -8.90 14.33
N HIS A 111 -7.13 -9.59 15.17
CA HIS A 111 -6.34 -10.73 14.78
C HIS A 111 -6.81 -11.92 15.60
N GLY A 112 -7.68 -12.73 15.02
CA GLY A 112 -8.13 -13.99 15.58
C GLY A 112 -7.47 -15.16 14.87
N GLY A 113 -7.44 -16.27 15.56
CA GLY A 113 -6.99 -17.52 14.97
C GLY A 113 -6.88 -18.67 15.96
N GLU A 114 -6.85 -19.85 15.39
CA GLU A 114 -6.68 -21.08 16.11
C GLU A 114 -5.28 -21.62 15.86
N SER A 115 -4.72 -22.25 16.86
CA SER A 115 -3.46 -23.00 16.76
C SER A 115 -3.62 -24.31 17.47
N TRP A 116 -3.17 -25.40 16.84
CA TRP A 116 -3.26 -26.75 17.40
C TRP A 116 -2.04 -27.57 17.09
N ASN A 117 -1.79 -28.53 17.98
CA ASN A 117 -0.91 -29.65 17.74
C ASN A 117 -1.50 -30.87 18.49
N ASP A 118 -0.78 -32.00 18.56
CA ASP A 118 -1.27 -33.20 19.22
C ASP A 118 -1.57 -33.03 20.72
N ASN A 119 -1.01 -32.03 21.37
CA ASN A 119 -1.06 -31.85 22.82
C ASN A 119 -1.92 -30.69 23.26
N PHE A 120 -2.23 -29.74 22.36
CA PHE A 120 -3.05 -28.59 22.69
C PHE A 120 -3.84 -28.06 21.49
N TRP A 121 -4.94 -27.42 21.82
CA TRP A 121 -5.69 -26.52 20.96
C TRP A 121 -5.81 -25.16 21.67
N LYS A 122 -5.62 -24.09 20.94
CA LYS A 122 -5.69 -22.73 21.46
C LYS A 122 -6.37 -21.82 20.46
N TYR A 123 -7.44 -21.15 20.88
CA TYR A 123 -7.96 -19.97 20.22
C TYR A 123 -7.32 -18.73 20.81
N SER A 124 -6.87 -17.81 19.98
CA SER A 124 -6.28 -16.55 20.41
C SER A 124 -6.90 -15.42 19.59
N GLU A 125 -7.49 -14.47 20.28
CA GLU A 125 -7.97 -13.22 19.69
C GLU A 125 -7.18 -12.06 20.29
N SER A 126 -6.64 -11.22 19.42
CA SER A 126 -5.94 -10.02 19.81
C SER A 126 -6.56 -8.83 19.07
N THR A 127 -7.14 -7.94 19.83
CA THR A 127 -7.67 -6.69 19.32
C THR A 127 -6.59 -5.62 19.44
N TRP A 128 -5.95 -5.29 18.32
CA TRP A 128 -4.98 -4.18 18.24
C TRP A 128 -5.69 -2.86 17.98
N SER A 129 -6.98 -2.84 18.28
CA SER A 129 -7.89 -1.80 17.90
C SER A 129 -7.85 -0.66 18.86
N THR A 130 -6.87 0.19 18.67
CA THR A 130 -7.04 1.56 19.12
C THR A 130 -7.12 2.42 17.87
N THR A 131 -8.31 2.93 17.58
CA THR A 131 -8.46 3.99 16.59
C THR A 131 -7.45 5.08 16.91
N THR A 132 -6.49 5.29 16.03
CA THR A 132 -5.42 6.25 16.26
C THR A 132 -5.66 7.48 15.42
N VAL A 133 -5.74 8.62 16.07
CA VAL A 133 -5.88 9.93 15.42
C VAL A 133 -4.55 10.64 15.47
N THR A 134 -4.02 11.03 14.31
CA THR A 134 -2.74 11.75 14.19
C THR A 134 -2.97 13.04 13.42
N LEU A 135 -2.60 14.16 14.03
CA LEU A 135 -2.58 15.47 13.38
C LEU A 135 -1.14 15.85 13.08
N ASN A 136 -0.85 16.15 11.82
CA ASN A 136 0.47 16.59 11.39
C ASN A 136 0.38 18.00 10.82
N PHE A 137 1.37 18.81 11.17
CA PHE A 137 1.59 20.14 10.59
C PHE A 137 2.97 20.15 9.95
N ASN A 138 3.03 20.39 8.65
CA ASN A 138 4.28 20.47 7.90
C ASN A 138 4.45 21.88 7.35
N TYR A 139 5.52 22.56 7.76
CA TYR A 139 5.91 23.88 7.26
C TYR A 139 7.34 23.82 6.79
N PRO A 140 7.61 23.75 5.48
CA PRO A 140 8.97 23.73 4.93
C PRO A 140 9.62 25.10 5.10
N ILE A 141 10.65 25.19 5.93
CA ILE A 141 11.45 26.38 6.12
C ILE A 141 12.64 26.32 5.17
N ASN A 142 12.84 27.37 4.37
CA ASN A 142 14.01 27.54 3.51
C ASN A 142 14.25 26.42 2.48
N GLN A 143 13.21 25.89 1.87
CA GLN A 143 13.38 25.06 0.68
C GLN A 143 13.76 25.93 -0.51
N GLN A 144 15.03 25.89 -0.91
CA GLN A 144 15.40 26.33 -2.25
C GLN A 144 14.58 25.49 -3.23
N GLN A 145 13.74 26.15 -4.04
CA GLN A 145 13.03 25.48 -5.12
C GLN A 145 14.08 24.79 -5.98
N GLN A 146 14.16 23.45 -5.89
CA GLN A 146 14.91 22.70 -6.88
C GLN A 146 14.26 23.02 -8.23
N LYS A 147 14.94 23.89 -9.01
CA LYS A 147 14.60 24.10 -10.41
C LYS A 147 14.53 22.69 -11.02
N ARG A 148 13.34 22.28 -11.49
CA ARG A 148 13.20 21.08 -12.31
C ARG A 148 14.31 21.19 -13.36
N ARG A 149 15.30 20.29 -13.28
CA ARG A 149 16.26 20.12 -14.38
C ARG A 149 15.39 19.75 -15.57
N MET A 150 15.30 20.66 -16.54
CA MET A 150 14.76 20.30 -17.84
C MET A 150 15.56 19.09 -18.32
N PRO A 151 14.92 18.11 -18.98
CA PRO A 151 15.66 17.05 -19.62
C PRO A 151 16.70 17.73 -20.52
N MET A 152 17.97 17.36 -20.36
CA MET A 152 18.99 17.76 -21.32
C MET A 152 18.55 17.19 -22.66
N ASP A 153 18.21 18.09 -23.56
CA ASP A 153 18.10 17.79 -24.98
C ASP A 153 19.48 17.28 -25.41
N ASN A 154 19.58 15.99 -25.66
CA ASN A 154 20.77 15.39 -26.27
C ASN A 154 20.77 15.80 -27.74
N GLY A 155 21.14 17.06 -27.99
CA GLY A 155 21.52 17.52 -29.31
C GLY A 155 22.67 16.66 -29.79
N GLY A 156 22.38 15.77 -30.75
CA GLY A 156 23.37 14.98 -31.43
C GLY A 156 24.32 15.89 -32.19
N ASP A 157 25.54 16.02 -31.70
CA ASP A 157 26.63 16.59 -32.48
C ASP A 157 27.01 15.56 -33.54
N ASN A 158 26.59 15.85 -34.78
CA ASN A 158 27.11 15.27 -35.97
C ASN A 158 28.58 15.69 -36.12
N TYR A 159 29.53 14.84 -35.78
CA TYR A 159 30.89 14.99 -36.21
C TYR A 159 30.98 14.49 -37.64
N GLU A 160 30.90 15.38 -38.62
CA GLU A 160 31.43 15.16 -39.97
C GLU A 160 32.94 15.07 -39.83
N GLY A 161 33.47 13.86 -40.07
CA GLY A 161 34.91 13.61 -40.17
C GLY A 161 35.40 14.09 -41.51
N GLU A 162 36.08 15.22 -41.55
CA GLU A 162 36.96 15.58 -42.68
C GLU A 162 38.19 14.67 -42.73
N GLY A 163 38.33 13.93 -43.83
CA GLY A 163 39.48 13.16 -44.14
C GLY A 163 40.70 14.06 -44.41
N GLY A 164 41.73 13.89 -43.59
CA GLY A 164 43.06 14.44 -43.86
C GLY A 164 43.95 13.34 -44.42
N GLU A 165 44.25 13.44 -45.70
CA GLU A 165 45.36 12.73 -46.34
C GLU A 165 46.66 13.14 -45.68
N MET A 166 47.46 12.16 -45.29
CA MET A 166 48.92 12.40 -45.13
C MET A 166 49.69 11.44 -45.99
N GLU A 167 50.29 12.02 -47.01
CA GLU A 167 51.44 11.47 -47.70
C GLU A 167 52.68 11.39 -46.78
N TYR A 168 53.46 10.39 -47.05
CA TYR A 168 54.85 9.97 -46.81
C TYR A 168 54.99 8.77 -45.87
#